data_e6586fa345f88e8344f6dda62da7600a
#
_entry.id   e6586fa345f88e8344f6dda62da7600a
#
_cell.length_a   1.000
_cell.length_b   1.000
_cell.length_c   1.000
_cell.angle_alpha   90.00
_cell.angle_beta   90.00
_cell.angle_gamma   90.00
#
_symmetry.space_group_name_H-M   'P 1'
#
loop_
_entity.id
_entity.type
_entity.pdbx_description
1 polymer ?
#
loop_
_entity_poly.entity_id
_entity_poly.type
_entity_poly.pdbx_seq_one_letter_code
_entity_poly.pdbx_strand_id
1 'polypeptide(L)'
;MTKPAKLAFLLATAVAATIIATPASAIKCVKGYQRVQGNLLATPYCQDQYLAQVAREYGIRASASKIRNNPNFKKEVCRTVFTDIRVQMTCLNAGVPEGRRGY
;
A
#
# COMPACT_ATOMS: atom_id res chain seq x y z
N MET A 1 8.08 -44.00 36.82
CA MET A 1 8.28 -43.74 36.54
C MET A 1 8.67 -42.57 36.00
N THR A 2 9.18 -41.94 36.10
CA THR A 2 9.79 -41.03 35.46
C THR A 2 9.27 -40.36 34.34
N LYS A 3 8.79 -40.90 33.67
CA LYS A 3 8.29 -40.35 32.59
C LYS A 3 7.70 -39.04 32.66
N PRO A 4 7.20 -38.68 33.54
CA PRO A 4 6.50 -37.46 33.62
C PRO A 4 7.36 -36.33 33.24
N ALA A 5 8.43 -36.29 33.62
CA ALA A 5 9.28 -35.26 33.31
C ALA A 5 9.34 -34.79 31.94
N LYS A 6 9.54 -35.60 31.13
CA LYS A 6 9.61 -35.21 29.81
C LYS A 6 8.61 -34.37 29.30
N LEU A 7 7.52 -34.40 29.68
CA LEU A 7 6.52 -33.64 29.13
C LEU A 7 6.72 -32.25 29.27
N ALA A 8 7.05 -31.80 30.25
CA ALA A 8 7.21 -30.45 30.41
C ALA A 8 7.89 -29.69 29.34
N PHE A 9 9.01 -30.03 29.02
CA PHE A 9 9.69 -29.33 28.04
C PHE A 9 9.00 -29.09 26.78
N LEU A 10 8.21 -29.83 26.42
CA LEU A 10 7.54 -29.65 25.23
C LEU A 10 6.90 -28.35 25.13
N LEU A 11 6.24 -27.95 25.99
CA LEU A 11 5.57 -26.75 25.93
C LEU A 11 6.42 -25.63 25.65
N ALA A 12 7.42 -25.47 26.17
CA ALA A 12 8.23 -24.39 25.95
C ALA A 12 8.41 -24.09 24.52
N THR A 13 8.66 -25.01 23.82
CA THR A 13 8.86 -24.77 22.45
C THR A 13 7.81 -24.04 21.79
N ALA A 14 6.72 -24.29 21.97
CA ALA A 14 5.65 -23.72 21.27
C ALA A 14 5.72 -22.24 21.30
N VAL A 15 5.92 -21.70 22.28
CA VAL A 15 5.99 -20.35 22.34
C VAL A 15 6.78 -19.61 21.43
N ALA A 16 7.88 -19.94 21.26
CA ALA A 16 8.67 -19.26 20.36
C ALA A 16 8.04 -18.73 19.16
N ALA A 17 7.43 -19.44 18.54
CA ALA A 17 6.88 -19.00 17.32
C ALA A 17 6.09 -17.79 17.29
N THR A 18 5.40 -17.56 18.16
CA THR A 18 4.62 -16.47 18.05
C THR A 18 5.12 -15.17 17.88
N ILE A 19 6.01 -14.80 18.24
CA ILE A 19 6.44 -13.55 18.04
C ILE A 19 6.53 -12.92 16.87
N ILE A 20 6.82 -13.34 15.96
CA ILE A 20 6.92 -12.72 14.81
C ILE A 20 6.06 -11.73 14.43
N ALA A 21 5.05 -11.79 14.52
CA ALA A 21 4.18 -10.87 14.09
C ALA A 21 4.46 -9.53 13.87
N THR A 22 5.18 -9.01 13.39
CA THR A 22 5.33 -7.76 13.23
C THR A 22 4.89 -7.17 12.13
N PRO A 23 4.27 -6.60 11.97
CA PRO A 23 3.75 -5.94 11.01
C PRO A 23 4.11 -4.91 10.23
N ALA A 24 4.38 -5.28 9.24
CA ALA A 24 4.75 -4.40 8.31
C ALA A 24 3.55 -3.65 8.07
N SER A 25 2.55 -4.19 8.42
CA SER A 25 1.35 -3.61 8.10
C SER A 25 1.12 -2.39 8.80
N ALA A 26 1.98 -1.94 9.45
CA ALA A 26 1.75 -0.78 10.15
C ALA A 26 1.62 0.48 9.31
N ILE A 27 1.78 0.43 8.07
CA ILE A 27 1.64 1.63 7.28
C ILE A 27 0.19 2.04 7.23
N LYS A 28 -0.09 3.23 7.68
CA LYS A 28 -1.43 3.72 7.63
C LYS A 28 -1.54 4.87 6.69
N CYS A 29 -2.45 4.83 5.78
CA CYS A 29 -2.63 5.86 4.78
C CYS A 29 -3.95 6.60 4.99
N VAL A 30 -3.91 7.89 4.81
CA VAL A 30 -5.10 8.69 4.92
C VAL A 30 -5.14 9.56 3.68
N LYS A 31 -5.95 9.17 2.72
CA LYS A 31 -6.08 9.90 1.48
C LYS A 31 -4.76 10.30 0.82
N GLY A 32 -3.91 9.37 0.64
CA GLY A 32 -2.66 9.62 -0.04
C GLY A 32 -1.53 10.04 0.86
N TYR A 33 -1.80 10.23 2.13
CA TYR A 33 -0.76 10.61 3.06
C TYR A 33 -0.51 9.48 4.06
N GLN A 34 0.72 9.34 4.43
CA GLN A 34 1.09 8.27 5.36
C GLN A 34 1.20 8.91 6.73
N ARG A 35 0.67 8.25 7.72
CA ARG A 35 0.76 8.76 9.06
C ARG A 35 2.04 8.25 9.68
N VAL A 36 2.94 9.16 10.01
CA VAL A 36 4.21 8.77 10.62
C VAL A 36 4.39 9.58 11.89
N GLN A 37 4.35 8.93 12.97
CA GLN A 37 4.50 9.58 14.27
C GLN A 37 3.63 10.80 14.43
N GLY A 38 2.41 10.68 14.11
CA GLY A 38 1.50 11.78 14.27
C GLY A 38 1.46 12.78 13.14
N ASN A 39 2.35 12.68 12.19
CA ASN A 39 2.36 13.60 11.09
C ASN A 39 1.87 12.92 9.82
N LEU A 40 1.40 13.68 8.88
CA LEU A 40 0.93 13.13 7.63
C LEU A 40 1.90 13.53 6.55
N LEU A 41 2.47 12.56 5.86
CA LEU A 41 3.41 12.82 4.81
C LEU A 41 2.93 12.19 3.51
N ALA A 42 3.04 12.90 2.44
CA ALA A 42 2.61 12.36 1.15
C ALA A 42 3.69 11.37 0.75
N THR A 43 3.35 10.14 0.57
CA THR A 43 4.32 9.13 0.17
C THR A 43 3.80 8.40 -1.05
N PRO A 44 4.68 7.90 -1.90
CA PRO A 44 4.24 7.18 -3.07
C PRO A 44 3.38 5.98 -2.71
N TYR A 45 3.71 5.32 -1.62
CA TYR A 45 2.96 4.15 -1.21
C TYR A 45 1.51 4.53 -0.95
N CYS A 46 1.27 5.57 -0.20
CA CYS A 46 -0.08 5.96 0.12
C CYS A 46 -0.76 6.67 -1.05
N GLN A 47 0.00 7.33 -1.90
CA GLN A 47 -0.59 7.96 -3.05
C GLN A 47 -1.10 6.90 -4.02
N ASP A 48 -0.36 5.81 -4.19
CA ASP A 48 -0.82 4.76 -5.09
C ASP A 48 -2.07 4.08 -4.52
N GLN A 49 -2.14 3.99 -3.21
CA GLN A 49 -3.29 3.38 -2.59
C GLN A 49 -4.52 4.28 -2.81
N TYR A 50 -4.35 5.57 -2.70
CA TYR A 50 -5.47 6.47 -2.90
C TYR A 50 -5.87 6.49 -4.38
N LEU A 51 -4.90 6.41 -5.28
CA LEU A 51 -5.20 6.37 -6.69
C LEU A 51 -6.06 5.12 -6.99
N ALA A 52 -5.73 4.00 -6.37
CA ALA A 52 -6.52 2.80 -6.59
C ALA A 52 -7.95 3.00 -6.10
N GLN A 53 -8.09 3.66 -4.97
CA GLN A 53 -9.40 3.89 -4.43
C GLN A 53 -10.22 4.80 -5.36
N VAL A 54 -9.63 5.88 -5.83
CA VAL A 54 -10.32 6.79 -6.72
C VAL A 54 -10.65 6.08 -8.05
N ALA A 55 -9.73 5.27 -8.55
CA ALA A 55 -9.97 4.55 -9.79
C ALA A 55 -11.18 3.63 -9.67
N ARG A 56 -11.31 3.00 -8.50
CA ARG A 56 -12.44 2.11 -8.33
C ARG A 56 -13.76 2.88 -8.33
N GLU A 57 -13.73 4.13 -7.89
CA GLU A 57 -14.92 4.94 -7.92
C GLU A 57 -15.31 5.25 -9.37
N TYR A 58 -14.35 5.17 -10.29
CA TYR A 58 -14.61 5.41 -11.68
C TYR A 58 -14.92 4.08 -12.39
N GLY A 59 -15.02 3.01 -11.66
CA GLY A 59 -15.33 1.73 -12.26
C GLY A 59 -14.14 0.93 -12.74
N ILE A 60 -12.93 1.38 -12.45
CA ILE A 60 -11.76 0.66 -12.91
C ILE A 60 -11.35 -0.32 -11.83
N ARG A 61 -11.07 -1.56 -12.20
CA ARG A 61 -10.64 -2.53 -11.26
C ARG A 61 -9.20 -2.34 -10.98
N ALA A 62 -8.86 -1.60 -9.97
CA ALA A 62 -7.48 -1.31 -9.65
C ALA A 62 -7.19 -1.65 -8.21
N SER A 63 -6.04 -2.25 -7.95
CA SER A 63 -5.62 -2.47 -6.58
C SER A 63 -4.37 -1.65 -6.39
N ALA A 64 -4.06 -1.31 -5.17
CA ALA A 64 -2.87 -0.53 -4.90
C ALA A 64 -1.64 -1.31 -5.32
N SER A 65 -1.65 -2.61 -5.11
CA SER A 65 -0.52 -3.43 -5.45
C SER A 65 -0.28 -3.42 -6.96
N LYS A 66 -1.31 -3.50 -7.74
CA LYS A 66 -1.14 -3.53 -9.18
C LYS A 66 -0.61 -2.19 -9.65
N ILE A 67 -1.06 -1.12 -9.06
CA ILE A 67 -0.57 0.18 -9.44
C ILE A 67 0.89 0.33 -9.06
N ARG A 68 1.27 -0.09 -7.88
CA ARG A 68 2.63 0.03 -7.44
C ARG A 68 3.60 -0.77 -8.27
N ASN A 69 3.22 -1.94 -8.63
CA ASN A 69 4.11 -2.83 -9.31
C ASN A 69 4.05 -2.79 -10.84
N ASN A 70 3.22 -1.96 -11.37
CA ASN A 70 3.06 -1.95 -12.81
C ASN A 70 2.91 -0.50 -13.28
N PRO A 71 4.00 0.17 -13.58
CA PRO A 71 3.96 1.55 -13.99
C PRO A 71 3.08 1.84 -15.20
N ASN A 72 3.02 0.90 -16.13
CA ASN A 72 2.19 1.13 -17.29
C ASN A 72 0.70 1.10 -16.90
N PHE A 73 0.35 0.23 -15.98
CA PHE A 73 -1.03 0.16 -15.55
C PHE A 73 -1.37 1.46 -14.81
N LYS A 74 -0.43 1.97 -14.04
CA LYS A 74 -0.67 3.19 -13.31
C LYS A 74 -0.94 4.32 -14.31
N LYS A 75 -0.21 4.37 -15.39
CA LYS A 75 -0.42 5.41 -16.38
C LYS A 75 -1.79 5.25 -17.03
N GLU A 76 -2.19 4.03 -17.27
CA GLU A 76 -3.46 3.80 -17.87
C GLU A 76 -4.56 4.29 -16.97
N VAL A 77 -4.48 4.00 -15.70
CA VAL A 77 -5.48 4.43 -14.75
C VAL A 77 -5.47 5.96 -14.73
N CYS A 78 -4.31 6.55 -14.72
CA CYS A 78 -4.21 7.98 -14.66
C CYS A 78 -4.81 8.67 -15.88
N ARG A 79 -4.76 8.03 -17.03
CA ARG A 79 -5.33 8.65 -18.21
C ARG A 79 -6.82 8.85 -18.04
N THR A 80 -7.43 8.03 -17.23
CA THR A 80 -8.86 8.14 -17.04
C THR A 80 -9.19 9.12 -15.91
N VAL A 81 -8.43 9.09 -14.86
CA VAL A 81 -8.76 9.90 -13.69
C VAL A 81 -7.94 11.15 -13.43
N PHE A 82 -7.05 11.51 -14.34
CA PHE A 82 -6.12 12.58 -14.03
C PHE A 82 -6.77 13.95 -13.81
N THR A 83 -8.00 14.12 -14.21
CA THR A 83 -8.63 15.41 -13.98
C THR A 83 -9.21 15.46 -12.56
N ASP A 84 -9.16 14.35 -11.84
CA ASP A 84 -9.71 14.33 -10.50
C ASP A 84 -8.64 14.96 -9.61
N ILE A 85 -8.92 16.06 -9.00
CA ILE A 85 -7.95 16.77 -8.21
C ILE A 85 -7.37 15.96 -7.09
N ARG A 86 -8.06 14.99 -6.60
CA ARG A 86 -7.53 14.16 -5.53
C ARG A 86 -6.29 13.39 -5.90
N VAL A 87 -6.14 13.06 -7.16
CA VAL A 87 -5.00 12.26 -7.59
C VAL A 87 -4.20 12.92 -8.69
N GLN A 88 -4.50 14.17 -9.00
CA GLN A 88 -3.81 14.83 -10.05
C GLN A 88 -2.30 14.89 -9.89
N MET A 89 -1.82 15.21 -8.75
CA MET A 89 -0.41 15.24 -8.55
C MET A 89 0.23 13.90 -8.72
N THR A 90 -0.41 12.86 -8.25
CA THR A 90 0.10 11.51 -8.39
C THR A 90 0.21 11.16 -9.86
N CYS A 91 -0.77 11.55 -10.65
CA CYS A 91 -0.73 11.23 -12.05
C CYS A 91 0.27 12.10 -12.81
N LEU A 92 0.44 13.34 -12.41
CA LEU A 92 1.43 14.17 -13.06
C LEU A 92 2.82 13.61 -12.78
N ASN A 93 3.05 13.11 -11.58
CA ASN A 93 4.33 12.52 -11.26
C ASN A 93 4.54 11.23 -12.05
N ALA A 94 3.50 10.62 -12.51
CA ALA A 94 3.62 9.40 -13.28
C ALA A 94 3.77 9.74 -14.77
N GLY A 95 3.77 11.02 -15.10
CA GLY A 95 3.94 11.40 -16.49
C GLY A 95 2.65 11.50 -17.29
N VAL A 96 1.53 11.68 -16.64
CA VAL A 96 0.26 11.77 -17.34
C VAL A 96 -0.40 13.08 -16.97
N PRO A 97 -0.84 13.81 -17.92
CA PRO A 97 -0.96 13.42 -19.32
C PRO A 97 0.34 13.67 -20.04
N GLU A 98 0.65 12.76 -20.94
CA GLU A 98 1.88 12.84 -21.61
C GLU A 98 1.73 13.82 -22.67
N GLY A 99 2.70 14.27 -23.20
CA GLY A 99 2.57 15.12 -24.27
C GLY A 99 2.29 16.51 -23.88
N ARG A 100 1.74 16.75 -22.80
CA ARG A 100 1.41 17.96 -22.45
C ARG A 100 2.60 18.68 -22.15
N ARG A 101 3.60 18.18 -21.71
CA ARG A 101 4.65 18.83 -21.44
C ARG A 101 5.41 19.17 -22.52
N GLY A 102 5.25 18.76 -23.45
CA GLY A 102 5.98 19.05 -24.54
C GLY A 102 5.83 20.38 -25.06
N TYR A 103 5.11 21.17 -24.63
CA TYR A 103 5.00 22.38 -25.26
C TYR A 103 5.35 23.36 -24.44
#